data_3bfbdda2792ed4e156493ab4aa6df569
#
_entry.id   3bfbdda2792ed4e156493ab4aa6df569
#
_cell.length_a   1.000
_cell.length_b   1.000
_cell.length_c   1.000
_cell.angle_alpha   90.00
_cell.angle_beta   90.00
_cell.angle_gamma   90.00
#
_symmetry.space_group_name_H-M   'P 1'
#
loop_
_entity.id
_entity.type
_entity.pdbx_description
1 polymer ?
#
loop_
_entity_poly.entity_id
_entity_poly.type
_entity_poly.pdbx_seq_one_letter_code
_entity_poly.pdbx_strand_id
1 'polypeptide(L)'
;LGENAQPLLITQSEYMRRMKDISRYQQGMAFYAGMPDTYSLVLNCDHPLIKKVLNDEKEKTAGDLKPVMSEMKGLQARLAALRQEQDKKKPDEITQEEKDDMSNTQKALDEQKSKKQQIIADYAKDNDILHQLIDLALLQNGMLKGEALDKFLKRSVNLIK
;
A
#
# COMPACT_ATOMS: atom_id res chain seq x y z
N LEU A 1 5.68 2.51 17.73
CA LEU A 1 7.15 2.47 17.62
C LEU A 1 7.62 3.90 17.92
N GLY A 2 8.59 4.08 18.82
CA GLY A 2 9.09 5.43 19.14
C GLY A 2 9.91 6.04 17.99
N GLU A 3 10.22 7.34 18.11
CA GLU A 3 10.99 8.09 17.09
C GLU A 3 12.39 7.52 16.81
N ASN A 4 12.98 6.84 17.80
CA ASN A 4 14.29 6.21 17.71
C ASN A 4 14.25 4.76 17.19
N ALA A 5 13.07 4.19 16.96
CA ALA A 5 12.95 2.87 16.36
C ALA A 5 13.21 2.95 14.84
N GLN A 6 13.42 1.81 14.20
CA GLN A 6 13.66 1.74 12.76
C GLN A 6 12.50 2.35 11.95
N PRO A 7 12.77 3.05 10.83
CA PRO A 7 11.74 3.66 9.99
C PRO A 7 10.83 2.63 9.32
N LEU A 8 11.41 1.50 8.90
CA LEU A 8 10.72 0.39 8.28
C LEU A 8 11.20 -0.92 8.89
N LEU A 9 10.26 -1.83 9.12
CA LEU A 9 10.51 -3.18 9.64
C LEU A 9 9.84 -4.20 8.74
N ILE A 10 10.54 -5.27 8.42
CA ILE A 10 9.96 -6.45 7.79
C ILE A 10 9.72 -7.49 8.89
N THR A 11 8.49 -7.94 9.01
CA THR A 11 8.09 -8.96 9.99
C THR A 11 7.51 -10.17 9.26
N GLN A 12 7.70 -11.33 9.85
CA GLN A 12 7.09 -12.58 9.42
C GLN A 12 6.12 -13.06 10.49
N SER A 13 5.02 -13.68 10.10
CA SER A 13 4.09 -14.28 11.04
C SER A 13 4.80 -15.39 11.83
N GLU A 14 4.92 -15.19 13.14
CA GLU A 14 5.51 -16.16 14.05
C GLU A 14 4.74 -17.51 14.01
N TYR A 15 3.42 -17.45 13.88
CA TYR A 15 2.61 -18.65 13.72
C TYR A 15 2.98 -19.44 12.47
N MET A 16 3.08 -18.78 11.31
CA MET A 16 3.46 -19.43 10.05
C MET A 16 4.88 -19.98 10.09
N ARG A 17 5.82 -19.26 10.70
CA ARG A 17 7.19 -19.71 10.91
C ARG A 17 7.20 -21.01 11.73
N ARG A 18 6.51 -21.02 12.88
CA ARG A 18 6.41 -22.19 13.75
C ARG A 18 5.73 -23.37 13.06
N MET A 19 4.65 -23.13 12.30
CA MET A 19 3.96 -24.18 11.54
C MET A 19 4.86 -24.82 10.49
N LYS A 20 5.69 -24.03 9.80
CA LYS A 20 6.70 -24.54 8.87
C LYS A 20 7.78 -25.35 9.58
N ASP A 21 8.26 -24.88 10.71
CA ASP A 21 9.27 -25.62 11.50
C ASP A 21 8.72 -26.98 11.96
N ILE A 22 7.49 -27.03 12.48
CA ILE A 22 6.81 -28.26 12.90
C ILE A 22 6.55 -29.19 11.70
N SER A 23 6.21 -28.66 10.54
CA SER A 23 5.90 -29.45 9.33
C SER A 23 7.10 -30.26 8.82
N ARG A 24 8.33 -29.88 9.19
CA ARG A 24 9.55 -30.63 8.87
C ARG A 24 9.67 -31.94 9.67
N TYR A 25 8.98 -32.00 10.81
CA TYR A 25 9.06 -33.14 11.73
C TYR A 25 7.77 -33.98 11.77
N GLN A 26 6.65 -33.44 11.30
CA GLN A 26 5.34 -34.10 11.33
C GLN A 26 4.78 -34.32 9.92
N GLN A 27 4.70 -35.57 9.48
CA GLN A 27 4.22 -35.96 8.13
C GLN A 27 2.82 -35.42 7.79
N GLY A 28 1.92 -35.28 8.78
CA GLY A 28 0.58 -34.73 8.59
C GLY A 28 0.50 -33.23 8.29
N MET A 29 1.63 -32.50 8.44
CA MET A 29 1.68 -31.05 8.26
C MET A 29 2.51 -30.62 7.02
N ALA A 30 2.83 -31.52 6.11
CA ALA A 30 3.60 -31.26 4.89
C ALA A 30 3.02 -30.12 4.02
N PHE A 31 1.72 -29.86 4.12
CA PHE A 31 1.05 -28.73 3.45
C PHE A 31 1.68 -27.37 3.83
N TYR A 32 2.02 -27.16 5.09
CA TYR A 32 2.63 -25.90 5.55
C TYR A 32 4.08 -25.72 5.05
N ALA A 33 4.79 -26.81 4.79
CA ALA A 33 6.15 -26.75 4.25
C ALA A 33 6.21 -26.14 2.84
N GLY A 34 5.16 -26.36 2.04
CA GLY A 34 5.06 -25.84 0.67
C GLY A 34 4.47 -24.42 0.57
N MET A 35 3.98 -23.85 1.67
CA MET A 35 3.43 -22.49 1.64
C MET A 35 4.52 -21.43 1.44
N PRO A 36 4.29 -20.41 0.59
CA PRO A 36 5.23 -19.31 0.45
C PRO A 36 5.37 -18.54 1.77
N ASP A 37 6.56 -17.99 2.00
CA ASP A 37 6.78 -17.11 3.14
C ASP A 37 6.01 -15.80 2.95
N THR A 38 5.26 -15.40 3.98
CA THR A 38 4.51 -14.16 3.99
C THR A 38 5.20 -13.18 4.91
N TYR A 39 5.54 -12.02 4.36
CA TYR A 39 6.17 -10.93 5.09
C TYR A 39 5.26 -9.72 5.12
N SER A 40 5.32 -8.97 6.20
CA SER A 40 4.64 -7.68 6.36
C SER A 40 5.66 -6.57 6.49
N LEU A 41 5.50 -5.50 5.70
CA LEU A 41 6.27 -4.28 5.86
C LEU A 41 5.54 -3.37 6.85
N VAL A 42 6.19 -3.06 7.98
CA VAL A 42 5.67 -2.18 9.02
C VAL A 42 6.33 -0.82 8.89
N LEU A 43 5.51 0.22 8.75
CA LEU A 43 5.93 1.61 8.64
C LEU A 43 5.89 2.28 10.01
N ASN A 44 7.00 2.87 10.45
CA ASN A 44 7.06 3.67 11.66
C ASN A 44 6.74 5.14 11.36
N CYS A 45 5.47 5.52 11.50
CA CYS A 45 5.00 6.89 11.20
C CYS A 45 5.56 7.97 12.16
N ASP A 46 6.14 7.57 13.29
CA ASP A 46 6.77 8.52 14.23
C ASP A 46 8.20 8.87 13.82
N HIS A 47 8.83 8.05 13.00
CA HIS A 47 10.23 8.24 12.61
C HIS A 47 10.41 9.49 11.74
N PRO A 48 11.43 10.36 12.01
CA PRO A 48 11.65 11.63 11.31
C PRO A 48 11.80 11.49 9.79
N LEU A 49 12.49 10.45 9.30
CA LEU A 49 12.65 10.22 7.86
C LEU A 49 11.32 9.85 7.18
N ILE A 50 10.43 9.12 7.86
CA ILE A 50 9.10 8.81 7.32
C ILE A 50 8.25 10.08 7.27
N LYS A 51 8.27 10.90 8.32
CA LYS A 51 7.60 12.21 8.31
C LYS A 51 8.11 13.10 7.19
N LYS A 52 9.42 13.11 6.94
CA LYS A 52 10.02 13.86 5.83
C LYS A 52 9.52 13.37 4.48
N VAL A 53 9.50 12.08 4.22
CA VAL A 53 8.99 11.50 2.96
C VAL A 53 7.51 11.83 2.76
N LEU A 54 6.69 11.70 3.83
CA LEU A 54 5.25 12.02 3.76
C LEU A 54 4.98 13.51 3.51
N ASN A 55 5.80 14.41 4.07
CA ASN A 55 5.66 15.85 3.82
C ASN A 55 6.09 16.21 2.39
N ASP A 56 7.19 15.67 1.91
CA ASP A 56 7.67 15.86 0.54
C ASP A 56 6.66 15.30 -0.49
N GLU A 57 6.07 14.14 -0.22
CA GLU A 57 4.99 13.59 -1.04
C GLU A 57 3.80 14.55 -1.11
N LYS A 58 3.32 15.03 0.05
CA LYS A 58 2.20 15.97 0.10
C LYS A 58 2.48 17.26 -0.68
N GLU A 59 3.69 17.82 -0.56
CA GLU A 59 4.06 19.04 -1.27
C GLU A 59 4.13 18.83 -2.78
N LYS A 60 4.76 17.75 -3.22
CA LYS A 60 4.99 17.46 -4.64
C LYS A 60 3.74 17.02 -5.38
N THR A 61 2.84 16.30 -4.70
CA THR A 61 1.64 15.72 -5.33
C THR A 61 0.37 16.55 -5.10
N ALA A 62 0.42 17.58 -4.25
CA ALA A 62 -0.76 18.39 -3.88
C ALA A 62 -1.51 18.95 -5.09
N GLY A 63 -0.79 19.42 -6.11
CA GLY A 63 -1.38 19.98 -7.33
C GLY A 63 -2.22 18.97 -8.08
N ASP A 64 -1.67 17.77 -8.28
CA ASP A 64 -2.28 16.71 -9.06
C ASP A 64 -3.36 15.95 -8.26
N LEU A 65 -3.15 15.79 -6.95
CA LEU A 65 -4.10 15.09 -6.08
C LEU A 65 -5.35 15.91 -5.77
N LYS A 66 -5.24 17.25 -5.67
CA LYS A 66 -6.36 18.10 -5.29
C LYS A 66 -7.60 17.93 -6.17
N PRO A 67 -7.53 17.98 -7.52
CA PRO A 67 -8.69 17.75 -8.38
C PRO A 67 -9.22 16.32 -8.26
N VAL A 68 -8.34 15.31 -8.23
CA VAL A 68 -8.71 13.91 -8.10
C VAL A 68 -9.46 13.65 -6.78
N MET A 69 -8.98 14.18 -5.66
CA MET A 69 -9.63 14.04 -4.36
C MET A 69 -10.98 14.76 -4.30
N SER A 70 -11.10 15.94 -4.95
CA SER A 70 -12.36 16.67 -5.02
C SER A 70 -13.41 15.87 -5.79
N GLU A 71 -13.03 15.30 -6.93
CA GLU A 71 -13.91 14.47 -7.74
C GLU A 71 -14.32 13.18 -7.02
N MET A 72 -13.35 12.50 -6.37
CA MET A 72 -13.63 11.32 -5.53
C MET A 72 -14.67 11.63 -4.45
N LYS A 73 -14.54 12.77 -3.77
CA LYS A 73 -15.48 13.19 -2.73
C LYS A 73 -16.89 13.41 -3.30
N GLY A 74 -17.00 14.03 -4.48
CA GLY A 74 -18.28 14.21 -5.18
C GLY A 74 -18.92 12.88 -5.57
N LEU A 75 -18.14 11.97 -6.15
CA LEU A 75 -18.62 10.63 -6.54
C LEU A 75 -19.01 9.79 -5.33
N GLN A 76 -18.28 9.87 -4.23
CA GLN A 76 -18.63 9.19 -2.97
C GLN A 76 -19.96 9.70 -2.41
N ALA A 77 -20.19 11.03 -2.41
CA ALA A 77 -21.43 11.61 -1.96
C ALA A 77 -22.61 11.17 -2.85
N ARG A 78 -22.43 11.16 -4.19
CA ARG A 78 -23.43 10.67 -5.15
C ARG A 78 -23.75 9.20 -4.90
N LEU A 79 -22.73 8.36 -4.74
CA LEU A 79 -22.92 6.93 -4.48
C LEU A 79 -23.68 6.67 -3.17
N ALA A 80 -23.39 7.46 -2.13
CA ALA A 80 -24.09 7.38 -0.85
C ALA A 80 -25.57 7.77 -0.99
N ALA A 81 -25.86 8.83 -1.76
CA ALA A 81 -27.25 9.25 -2.05
C ALA A 81 -28.03 8.19 -2.83
N LEU A 82 -27.43 7.63 -3.89
CA LEU A 82 -28.03 6.55 -4.69
C LEU A 82 -28.34 5.31 -3.83
N ARG A 83 -27.43 4.94 -2.95
CA ARG A 83 -27.64 3.81 -2.00
C ARG A 83 -28.82 4.08 -1.06
N GLN A 84 -28.88 5.29 -0.48
CA GLN A 84 -30.00 5.67 0.40
C GLN A 84 -31.35 5.69 -0.32
N GLU A 85 -31.40 6.03 -1.59
CA GLU A 85 -32.62 6.00 -2.40
C GLU A 85 -33.03 4.54 -2.70
N GLN A 86 -32.08 3.67 -3.03
CA GLN A 86 -32.34 2.26 -3.28
C GLN A 86 -32.78 1.52 -2.01
N ASP A 87 -32.19 1.83 -0.84
CA ASP A 87 -32.56 1.23 0.44
C ASP A 87 -34.02 1.51 0.87
N LYS A 88 -34.63 2.56 0.30
CA LYS A 88 -36.05 2.92 0.54
C LYS A 88 -37.03 2.14 -0.36
N LYS A 89 -36.51 1.47 -1.40
CA LYS A 89 -37.29 0.76 -2.41
C LYS A 89 -37.21 -0.76 -2.19
N LYS A 90 -38.22 -1.46 -2.65
CA LYS A 90 -38.10 -2.93 -2.74
C LYS A 90 -37.21 -3.31 -3.92
N PRO A 91 -36.55 -4.47 -3.88
CA PRO A 91 -35.67 -4.90 -4.97
C PRO A 91 -36.30 -4.90 -6.36
N ASP A 92 -37.61 -5.16 -6.43
CA ASP A 92 -38.41 -5.19 -7.68
C ASP A 92 -38.76 -3.78 -8.21
N GLU A 93 -38.62 -2.75 -7.36
CA GLU A 93 -38.91 -1.36 -7.68
C GLU A 93 -37.66 -0.60 -8.18
N ILE A 94 -36.48 -1.21 -8.07
CA ILE A 94 -35.22 -0.62 -8.53
C ILE A 94 -35.11 -0.80 -10.05
N THR A 95 -35.15 0.30 -10.77
CA THR A 95 -35.08 0.30 -12.23
C THR A 95 -33.68 -0.08 -12.74
N GLN A 96 -33.60 -0.53 -14.00
CA GLN A 96 -32.30 -0.81 -14.63
C GLN A 96 -31.44 0.45 -14.75
N GLU A 97 -32.05 1.59 -15.02
CA GLU A 97 -31.36 2.88 -15.12
C GLU A 97 -30.71 3.27 -13.78
N GLU A 98 -31.35 3.05 -12.65
CA GLU A 98 -30.79 3.27 -11.31
C GLU A 98 -29.61 2.36 -11.00
N LYS A 99 -29.68 1.11 -11.44
CA LYS A 99 -28.56 0.14 -11.32
C LYS A 99 -27.38 0.56 -12.16
N ASP A 100 -27.64 1.01 -13.39
CA ASP A 100 -26.62 1.48 -14.31
C ASP A 100 -25.96 2.78 -13.82
N ASP A 101 -26.73 3.72 -13.27
CA ASP A 101 -26.17 4.95 -12.68
C ASP A 101 -25.27 4.64 -11.48
N MET A 102 -25.68 3.73 -10.60
CA MET A 102 -24.85 3.30 -9.48
C MET A 102 -23.58 2.59 -9.97
N SER A 103 -23.68 1.71 -10.95
CA SER A 103 -22.53 1.02 -11.55
C SER A 103 -21.55 2.00 -12.22
N ASN A 104 -22.07 2.95 -12.98
CA ASN A 104 -21.26 3.96 -13.65
C ASN A 104 -20.57 4.91 -12.65
N THR A 105 -21.30 5.32 -11.60
CA THR A 105 -20.73 6.14 -10.53
C THR A 105 -19.63 5.39 -9.76
N GLN A 106 -19.83 4.08 -9.50
CA GLN A 106 -18.81 3.25 -8.87
C GLN A 106 -17.57 3.11 -9.76
N LYS A 107 -17.74 2.86 -11.06
CA LYS A 107 -16.61 2.77 -12.03
C LYS A 107 -15.83 4.09 -12.08
N ALA A 108 -16.52 5.22 -12.17
CA ALA A 108 -15.88 6.53 -12.15
C ALA A 108 -15.06 6.76 -10.86
N LEU A 109 -15.60 6.35 -9.70
CA LEU A 109 -14.88 6.42 -8.44
C LEU A 109 -13.63 5.55 -8.43
N ASP A 110 -13.71 4.34 -8.98
CA ASP A 110 -12.57 3.41 -9.04
C ASP A 110 -11.49 3.90 -10.03
N GLU A 111 -11.88 4.56 -11.12
CA GLU A 111 -10.95 5.26 -12.02
C GLU A 111 -10.20 6.39 -11.30
N GLN A 112 -10.89 7.20 -10.51
CA GLN A 112 -10.23 8.26 -9.73
C GLN A 112 -9.32 7.70 -8.64
N LYS A 113 -9.69 6.58 -8.00
CA LYS A 113 -8.79 5.88 -7.06
C LYS A 113 -7.53 5.39 -7.77
N SER A 114 -7.66 4.85 -8.98
CA SER A 114 -6.52 4.39 -9.78
C SER A 114 -5.61 5.56 -10.16
N LYS A 115 -6.17 6.70 -10.57
CA LYS A 115 -5.40 7.93 -10.84
C LYS A 115 -4.64 8.40 -9.60
N LYS A 116 -5.31 8.42 -8.44
CA LYS A 116 -4.65 8.75 -7.17
C LYS A 116 -3.47 7.82 -6.88
N GLN A 117 -3.69 6.51 -7.03
CA GLN A 117 -2.62 5.52 -6.82
C GLN A 117 -1.45 5.72 -7.80
N GLN A 118 -1.74 6.05 -9.06
CA GLN A 118 -0.71 6.30 -10.06
C GLN A 118 0.15 7.52 -9.72
N ILE A 119 -0.46 8.64 -9.31
CA ILE A 119 0.26 9.85 -8.90
C ILE A 119 1.22 9.55 -7.74
N ILE A 120 0.74 8.82 -6.72
CA ILE A 120 1.56 8.43 -5.56
C ILE A 120 2.66 7.44 -5.97
N ALA A 121 2.36 6.50 -6.87
CA ALA A 121 3.33 5.53 -7.36
C ALA A 121 4.43 6.19 -8.18
N ASP A 122 4.10 7.19 -8.99
CA ASP A 122 5.08 7.93 -9.79
C ASP A 122 6.01 8.77 -8.89
N TYR A 123 5.45 9.43 -7.86
CA TYR A 123 6.27 10.07 -6.83
C TYR A 123 7.22 9.07 -6.15
N ALA A 124 6.71 7.88 -5.78
CA ALA A 124 7.50 6.87 -5.08
C ALA A 124 8.66 6.32 -5.92
N LYS A 125 8.48 6.20 -7.25
CA LYS A 125 9.54 5.72 -8.17
C LYS A 125 10.78 6.60 -8.16
N ASP A 126 10.61 7.90 -8.00
CA ASP A 126 11.69 8.89 -8.08
C ASP A 126 12.22 9.32 -6.70
N ASN A 127 11.73 8.68 -5.62
CA ASN A 127 12.13 9.01 -4.25
C ASN A 127 13.27 8.12 -3.74
N ASP A 128 14.51 8.60 -3.86
CA ASP A 128 15.70 7.86 -3.43
C ASP A 128 15.71 7.54 -1.94
N ILE A 129 15.16 8.42 -1.09
CA ILE A 129 15.10 8.19 0.37
C ILE A 129 14.16 7.02 0.65
N LEU A 130 12.98 6.98 0.02
CA LEU A 130 12.04 5.89 0.18
C LEU A 130 12.64 4.55 -0.24
N HIS A 131 13.28 4.52 -1.41
CA HIS A 131 13.98 3.32 -1.88
C HIS A 131 15.10 2.90 -0.94
N GLN A 132 15.86 3.85 -0.40
CA GLN A 132 16.93 3.56 0.55
C GLN A 132 16.40 2.94 1.84
N LEU A 133 15.27 3.42 2.37
CA LEU A 133 14.65 2.90 3.58
C LEU A 133 14.10 1.48 3.37
N ILE A 134 13.47 1.23 2.22
CA ILE A 134 12.96 -0.11 1.86
C ILE A 134 14.13 -1.10 1.73
N ASP A 135 15.17 -0.74 1.00
CA ASP A 135 16.32 -1.60 0.78
C ASP A 135 17.08 -1.87 2.08
N LEU A 136 17.14 -0.89 2.99
CA LEU A 136 17.72 -1.09 4.32
C LEU A 136 16.93 -2.14 5.13
N ALA A 137 15.61 -2.10 5.10
CA ALA A 137 14.77 -3.09 5.75
C ALA A 137 14.93 -4.49 5.13
N LEU A 138 15.05 -4.57 3.79
CA LEU A 138 15.35 -5.83 3.08
C LEU A 138 16.72 -6.36 3.43
N LEU A 139 17.73 -5.49 3.50
CA LEU A 139 19.12 -5.88 3.86
C LEU A 139 19.18 -6.47 5.26
N GLN A 140 18.50 -5.85 6.24
CA GLN A 140 18.45 -6.35 7.63
C GLN A 140 17.87 -7.76 7.74
N ASN A 141 17.00 -8.13 6.80
CA ASN A 141 16.38 -9.46 6.74
C ASN A 141 17.10 -10.43 5.78
N GLY A 142 18.28 -10.05 5.25
CA GLY A 142 19.04 -10.87 4.30
C GLY A 142 18.35 -11.07 2.94
N MET A 143 17.38 -10.22 2.62
CA MET A 143 16.56 -10.31 1.41
C MET A 143 17.10 -9.46 0.25
N LEU A 144 18.04 -8.54 0.51
CA LEU A 144 18.68 -7.69 -0.50
C LEU A 144 19.97 -8.33 -1.01
N LYS A 145 20.01 -8.71 -2.30
CA LYS A 145 21.14 -9.42 -2.90
C LYS A 145 21.34 -9.00 -4.37
N GLY A 146 22.53 -9.29 -4.91
CA GLY A 146 22.87 -9.10 -6.32
C GLY A 146 22.70 -7.64 -6.77
N GLU A 147 22.10 -7.43 -7.94
CA GLU A 147 21.93 -6.12 -8.56
C GLU A 147 21.18 -5.11 -7.66
N ALA A 148 20.21 -5.58 -6.85
CA ALA A 148 19.49 -4.71 -5.91
C ALA A 148 20.43 -4.18 -4.80
N LEU A 149 21.35 -5.01 -4.30
CA LEU A 149 22.36 -4.58 -3.35
C LEU A 149 23.33 -3.56 -3.98
N ASP A 150 23.75 -3.77 -5.22
CA ASP A 150 24.63 -2.81 -5.93
C ASP A 150 23.94 -1.44 -6.12
N LYS A 151 22.66 -1.44 -6.48
CA LYS A 151 21.85 -0.22 -6.58
C LYS A 151 21.74 0.50 -5.24
N PHE A 152 21.49 -0.24 -4.17
CA PHE A 152 21.45 0.28 -2.80
C PHE A 152 22.78 0.95 -2.42
N LEU A 153 23.92 0.31 -2.65
CA LEU A 153 25.24 0.85 -2.34
C LEU A 153 25.54 2.13 -3.12
N LYS A 154 25.26 2.16 -4.43
CA LYS A 154 25.43 3.35 -5.26
C LYS A 154 24.59 4.53 -4.77
N ARG A 155 23.31 4.26 -4.42
CA ARG A 155 22.41 5.28 -3.89
C ARG A 155 22.86 5.77 -2.51
N SER A 156 23.36 4.87 -1.63
CA SER A 156 23.92 5.24 -0.33
C SER A 156 25.05 6.25 -0.46
N VAL A 157 25.98 6.03 -1.39
CA VAL A 157 27.09 6.95 -1.66
C VAL A 157 26.60 8.32 -2.15
N ASN A 158 25.56 8.34 -2.99
CA ASN A 158 24.99 9.59 -3.50
C ASN A 158 24.26 10.39 -2.41
N LEU A 159 23.63 9.74 -1.45
CA LEU A 159 22.92 10.38 -0.35
C LEU A 159 23.83 10.94 0.74
N ILE A 160 25.12 10.53 0.79
CA ILE A 160 26.12 11.00 1.76
C ILE A 160 26.88 12.24 1.21
N LYS A 161 26.88 12.44 -0.10
CA LYS A 161 27.50 13.62 -0.74
C LYS A 161 26.63 14.88 -0.56
#